data_1f1c61f4f3d155f0923446785ceeb93c
#
_entry.id   1f1c61f4f3d155f0923446785ceeb93c
#
_cell.length_a   1.000
_cell.length_b   1.000
_cell.length_c   1.000
_cell.angle_alpha   90.00
_cell.angle_beta   90.00
_cell.angle_gamma   90.00
#
_symmetry.space_group_name_H-M   'P 1'
#
loop_
_entity.id
_entity.type
_entity.pdbx_description
1 polymer ?
#
loop_
_entity_poly.entity_id
_entity_poly.type
_entity_poly.pdbx_seq_one_letter_code
_entity_poly.pdbx_strand_id
1 'polypeptide(L)'
;MDNPVYLGQTVFGRTKTKGKNKKIKIATDESEWIVVENTHTPIIDRNTWNLVHDIMKNRRRENKSGETQMFAGLVKCADCGSALNISYNAKTKKYTGFSRWVYKNYGKARCTSHAIGYKTLYNIVLEDIRHQAECVSEAKEKYLALLRYHMHKQTEQDIKRAKSELRKTDKRLSQLDKILNKLYEDRALEKITEDRYLTMNSQYESEYSEQKSKQQALTDQINQAESVEYNAKVFTNLIEKYINITELNARILNELIEKIVIHEKEIIDGEKYQTVGIYYKFVWLL
;
A
#
# COMPACT_ATOMS: atom_id res chain seq x y z
N MET A 1 -15.31 2.26 -13.44
CA MET A 1 -13.98 2.62 -13.95
C MET A 1 -13.00 1.43 -13.97
N ASP A 2 -13.49 0.20 -14.16
CA ASP A 2 -12.63 -1.01 -14.10
C ASP A 2 -12.08 -1.42 -15.49
N ASN A 3 -11.98 -0.49 -16.43
CA ASN A 3 -11.51 -0.81 -17.77
C ASN A 3 -10.03 -0.44 -17.96
N PRO A 4 -9.11 -1.41 -18.08
CA PRO A 4 -7.68 -1.18 -18.25
C PRO A 4 -7.29 -0.34 -19.48
N VAL A 5 -8.22 -0.14 -20.41
CA VAL A 5 -8.06 0.76 -21.57
C VAL A 5 -7.68 2.17 -21.13
N TYR A 6 -8.15 2.65 -19.97
CA TYR A 6 -7.74 3.97 -19.45
C TYR A 6 -6.26 4.07 -19.11
N LEU A 7 -5.59 2.93 -18.88
CA LEU A 7 -4.14 2.82 -18.62
C LEU A 7 -3.29 2.60 -19.88
N GLY A 8 -3.90 2.68 -21.09
CA GLY A 8 -3.20 2.36 -22.32
C GLY A 8 -3.04 0.85 -22.58
N GLN A 9 -3.84 0.01 -21.90
CA GLN A 9 -3.79 -1.44 -22.04
C GLN A 9 -4.99 -1.96 -22.82
N THR A 10 -4.80 -3.01 -23.63
CA THR A 10 -5.88 -3.74 -24.25
C THR A 10 -6.00 -5.14 -23.65
N VAL A 11 -7.20 -5.51 -23.23
CA VAL A 11 -7.47 -6.81 -22.58
C VAL A 11 -8.39 -7.66 -23.43
N PHE A 12 -7.92 -8.85 -23.79
CA PHE A 12 -8.66 -9.86 -24.52
C PHE A 12 -9.09 -11.00 -23.60
N GLY A 13 -10.13 -11.73 -23.99
CA GLY A 13 -10.56 -12.92 -23.27
C GLY A 13 -11.46 -12.67 -22.06
N ARG A 14 -11.95 -11.45 -21.84
CA ARG A 14 -12.82 -11.10 -20.68
C ARG A 14 -14.15 -11.86 -20.64
N THR A 15 -14.60 -12.38 -21.79
CA THR A 15 -15.83 -13.14 -21.87
C THR A 15 -15.69 -14.33 -22.82
N LYS A 16 -16.31 -15.47 -22.48
CA LYS A 16 -16.49 -16.66 -23.36
C LYS A 16 -17.96 -16.80 -23.74
N THR A 17 -18.21 -17.30 -24.94
CA THR A 17 -19.58 -17.59 -25.39
C THR A 17 -19.90 -19.05 -25.09
N LYS A 18 -21.01 -19.32 -24.39
CA LYS A 18 -21.50 -20.67 -24.06
C LYS A 18 -22.84 -20.90 -24.75
N GLY A 19 -22.97 -22.08 -25.36
CA GLY A 19 -24.19 -22.54 -25.97
C GLY A 19 -24.20 -22.46 -27.50
N LYS A 20 -24.77 -23.48 -28.17
CA LYS A 20 -24.88 -23.55 -29.64
C LYS A 20 -25.96 -22.61 -30.17
N ASN A 21 -27.12 -22.54 -29.53
CA ASN A 21 -28.31 -21.83 -30.04
C ASN A 21 -28.63 -20.51 -29.32
N LYS A 22 -28.19 -20.33 -28.05
CA LYS A 22 -28.24 -19.04 -27.33
C LYS A 22 -26.82 -18.65 -26.93
N LYS A 23 -26.30 -17.64 -27.60
CA LYS A 23 -24.94 -17.11 -27.30
C LYS A 23 -24.98 -16.34 -25.99
N ILE A 24 -24.83 -17.05 -24.86
CA ILE A 24 -24.73 -16.45 -23.55
C ILE A 24 -23.25 -16.09 -23.34
N LYS A 25 -22.96 -14.80 -23.10
CA LYS A 25 -21.62 -14.35 -22.71
C LYS A 25 -21.44 -14.59 -21.23
N ILE A 26 -20.40 -15.32 -20.86
CA ILE A 26 -20.00 -15.58 -19.46
C ILE A 26 -18.67 -14.88 -19.25
N ALA A 27 -18.54 -14.16 -18.12
CA ALA A 27 -17.26 -13.58 -17.72
C ALA A 27 -16.26 -14.69 -17.45
N THR A 28 -15.03 -14.49 -17.88
CA THR A 28 -13.88 -15.36 -17.58
C THR A 28 -13.16 -14.88 -16.34
N ASP A 29 -12.39 -15.75 -15.72
CA ASP A 29 -11.50 -15.39 -14.61
C ASP A 29 -10.40 -14.45 -15.11
N GLU A 30 -9.92 -13.56 -14.24
CA GLU A 30 -8.86 -12.60 -14.58
C GLU A 30 -7.54 -13.28 -14.95
N SER A 31 -7.29 -14.49 -14.45
CA SER A 31 -6.13 -15.32 -14.81
C SER A 31 -6.12 -15.79 -16.26
N GLU A 32 -7.28 -15.80 -16.92
CA GLU A 32 -7.41 -16.18 -18.33
C GLU A 32 -7.33 -14.97 -19.29
N TRP A 33 -7.19 -13.76 -18.77
CA TRP A 33 -7.14 -12.55 -19.59
C TRP A 33 -5.76 -12.37 -20.22
N ILE A 34 -5.75 -11.99 -21.48
CA ILE A 34 -4.53 -11.61 -22.19
C ILE A 34 -4.46 -10.09 -22.16
N VAL A 35 -3.52 -9.56 -21.39
CA VAL A 35 -3.29 -8.14 -21.23
C VAL A 35 -2.11 -7.72 -22.09
N VAL A 36 -2.35 -6.79 -23.03
CA VAL A 36 -1.30 -6.17 -23.84
C VAL A 36 -1.10 -4.74 -23.36
N GLU A 37 0.09 -4.45 -22.87
CA GLU A 37 0.45 -3.13 -22.34
C GLU A 37 0.87 -2.16 -23.44
N ASN A 38 0.75 -0.85 -23.18
CA ASN A 38 1.19 0.24 -24.08
C ASN A 38 0.63 0.18 -25.50
N THR A 39 -0.63 -0.23 -25.65
CA THR A 39 -1.30 -0.28 -26.95
C THR A 39 -1.73 1.10 -27.46
N HIS A 40 -1.86 2.07 -26.57
CA HIS A 40 -2.21 3.46 -26.85
C HIS A 40 -1.79 4.36 -25.68
N THR A 41 -1.82 5.68 -25.89
CA THR A 41 -1.47 6.65 -24.84
C THR A 41 -2.48 6.56 -23.69
N PRO A 42 -2.03 6.38 -22.43
CA PRO A 42 -2.91 6.33 -21.26
C PRO A 42 -3.73 7.62 -21.11
N ILE A 43 -4.99 7.50 -20.78
CA ILE A 43 -5.88 8.64 -20.46
C ILE A 43 -5.65 9.09 -19.02
N ILE A 44 -5.35 8.14 -18.13
CA ILE A 44 -5.02 8.39 -16.72
C ILE A 44 -3.73 7.65 -16.36
N ASP A 45 -2.94 8.23 -15.47
CA ASP A 45 -1.74 7.61 -14.95
C ASP A 45 -2.05 6.46 -13.96
N ARG A 46 -1.07 5.57 -13.79
CA ARG A 46 -1.21 4.38 -12.92
C ARG A 46 -1.52 4.75 -11.47
N ASN A 47 -1.00 5.86 -10.97
CA ASN A 47 -1.21 6.29 -9.59
C ASN A 47 -2.65 6.74 -9.38
N THR A 48 -3.19 7.54 -10.29
CA THR A 48 -4.61 7.94 -10.29
C THR A 48 -5.53 6.74 -10.40
N TRP A 49 -5.19 5.77 -11.27
CA TRP A 49 -5.93 4.52 -11.39
C TRP A 49 -5.98 3.74 -10.07
N ASN A 50 -4.83 3.53 -9.44
CA ASN A 50 -4.74 2.80 -8.17
C ASN A 50 -5.51 3.51 -7.07
N LEU A 51 -5.40 4.85 -6.96
CA LEU A 51 -6.13 5.66 -6.00
C LEU A 51 -7.65 5.50 -6.16
N VAL A 52 -8.15 5.56 -7.39
CA VAL A 52 -9.58 5.37 -7.69
C VAL A 52 -10.03 3.96 -7.30
N HIS A 53 -9.24 2.92 -7.62
CA HIS A 53 -9.57 1.54 -7.27
C HIS A 53 -9.60 1.30 -5.75
N ASP A 54 -8.67 1.90 -5.01
CA ASP A 54 -8.66 1.82 -3.55
C ASP A 54 -9.86 2.55 -2.92
N ILE A 55 -10.26 3.69 -3.48
CA ILE A 55 -11.50 4.37 -3.08
C ILE A 55 -12.73 3.50 -3.39
N MET A 56 -12.76 2.82 -4.54
CA MET A 56 -13.86 1.95 -4.94
C MET A 56 -13.94 0.64 -4.14
N LYS A 57 -12.81 0.06 -3.72
CA LYS A 57 -12.77 -1.12 -2.82
C LYS A 57 -13.44 -0.82 -1.48
N ASN A 58 -13.36 0.41 -0.98
CA ASN A 58 -14.05 0.88 0.20
C ASN A 58 -15.53 1.20 -0.11
N ARG A 59 -16.25 0.29 -0.80
CA ARG A 59 -17.66 0.46 -1.19
C ARG A 59 -18.51 0.90 -0.01
N ARG A 60 -18.95 2.13 -0.05
CA ARG A 60 -19.81 2.75 0.94
C ARG A 60 -21.25 2.51 0.52
N ARG A 61 -22.03 1.95 1.44
CA ARG A 61 -23.47 1.90 1.25
C ARG A 61 -24.00 3.32 1.43
N GLU A 62 -24.67 3.84 0.41
CA GLU A 62 -25.44 5.07 0.54
C GLU A 62 -26.56 4.85 1.55
N ASN A 63 -26.82 5.86 2.37
CA ASN A 63 -27.99 5.88 3.23
C ASN A 63 -29.25 6.04 2.36
N LYS A 64 -30.44 5.77 2.93
CA LYS A 64 -31.73 6.02 2.26
C LYS A 64 -31.90 7.46 1.79
N SER A 65 -31.12 8.40 2.31
CA SER A 65 -31.07 9.82 1.90
C SER A 65 -30.04 10.12 0.78
N GLY A 66 -29.32 9.12 0.26
CA GLY A 66 -28.26 9.31 -0.74
C GLY A 66 -26.95 9.88 -0.20
N GLU A 67 -26.85 10.16 1.11
CA GLU A 67 -25.66 10.71 1.73
C GLU A 67 -24.73 9.59 2.24
N THR A 68 -23.47 9.66 1.87
CA THR A 68 -22.43 8.77 2.40
C THR A 68 -21.80 9.40 3.64
N GLN A 69 -21.82 8.65 4.75
CA GLN A 69 -21.19 9.11 5.97
C GLN A 69 -19.66 9.18 5.81
N MET A 70 -19.02 10.29 6.22
CA MET A 70 -17.62 10.60 5.89
C MET A 70 -16.60 9.57 6.43
N PHE A 71 -16.84 8.93 7.58
CA PHE A 71 -15.97 7.90 8.17
C PHE A 71 -16.33 6.47 7.73
N ALA A 72 -17.31 6.30 6.82
CA ALA A 72 -17.75 4.97 6.41
C ALA A 72 -16.59 4.14 5.82
N GLY A 73 -16.36 2.95 6.37
CA GLY A 73 -15.29 2.03 5.94
C GLY A 73 -13.90 2.34 6.49
N LEU A 74 -13.68 3.53 7.09
CA LEU A 74 -12.38 3.92 7.65
C LEU A 74 -12.17 3.41 9.08
N VAL A 75 -13.23 3.35 9.90
CA VAL A 75 -13.13 3.03 11.34
C VAL A 75 -13.15 1.53 11.56
N LYS A 76 -12.08 1.00 12.14
CA LYS A 76 -11.86 -0.44 12.37
C LYS A 76 -11.58 -0.74 13.85
N CYS A 77 -11.84 -1.97 14.23
CA CYS A 77 -11.51 -2.50 15.55
C CYS A 77 -10.03 -2.89 15.63
N ALA A 78 -9.34 -2.57 16.71
CA ALA A 78 -7.93 -2.92 16.93
C ALA A 78 -7.70 -4.43 17.00
N ASP A 79 -8.60 -5.19 17.67
CA ASP A 79 -8.37 -6.61 17.92
C ASP A 79 -8.62 -7.49 16.69
N CYS A 80 -9.66 -7.18 15.90
CA CYS A 80 -10.08 -8.07 14.83
C CYS A 80 -10.08 -7.45 13.43
N GLY A 81 -9.70 -6.17 13.30
CA GLY A 81 -9.66 -5.46 12.04
C GLY A 81 -11.02 -5.20 11.37
N SER A 82 -12.13 -5.69 11.93
CA SER A 82 -13.46 -5.50 11.35
C SER A 82 -13.92 -4.04 11.43
N ALA A 83 -14.67 -3.58 10.42
CA ALA A 83 -15.25 -2.24 10.44
C ALA A 83 -16.24 -2.06 11.62
N LEU A 84 -16.19 -0.88 12.23
CA LEU A 84 -17.16 -0.46 13.23
C LEU A 84 -18.38 0.14 12.53
N ASN A 85 -19.57 -0.22 13.04
CA ASN A 85 -20.82 0.29 12.52
C ASN A 85 -21.16 1.63 13.16
N ILE A 86 -21.63 2.56 12.33
CA ILE A 86 -22.12 3.84 12.84
C ILE A 86 -23.55 3.71 13.34
N SER A 87 -23.81 4.34 14.48
CA SER A 87 -25.15 4.46 15.06
C SER A 87 -25.75 5.82 14.71
N TYR A 88 -26.98 5.83 14.22
CA TYR A 88 -27.73 7.01 13.86
C TYR A 88 -29.00 7.10 14.71
N ASN A 89 -29.24 8.26 15.29
CA ASN A 89 -30.45 8.53 16.04
C ASN A 89 -31.49 9.22 15.12
N ALA A 90 -32.55 8.49 14.78
CA ALA A 90 -33.60 8.96 13.88
C ALA A 90 -34.41 10.14 14.46
N LYS A 91 -34.53 10.24 15.80
CA LYS A 91 -35.27 11.35 16.46
C LYS A 91 -34.49 12.67 16.36
N THR A 92 -33.19 12.64 16.62
CA THR A 92 -32.32 13.82 16.57
C THR A 92 -31.67 14.06 15.21
N LYS A 93 -31.85 13.15 14.25
CA LYS A 93 -31.22 13.17 12.92
C LYS A 93 -29.70 13.31 12.99
N LYS A 94 -29.04 12.73 14.00
CA LYS A 94 -27.60 12.86 14.22
C LYS A 94 -26.93 11.50 14.35
N TYR A 95 -25.67 11.40 13.90
CA TYR A 95 -24.81 10.28 14.20
C TYR A 95 -24.37 10.35 15.66
N THR A 96 -24.46 9.24 16.37
CA THR A 96 -24.17 9.16 17.82
C THR A 96 -22.79 8.59 18.10
N GLY A 97 -22.34 7.62 17.32
CA GLY A 97 -21.02 7.02 17.53
C GLY A 97 -20.81 5.75 16.72
N PHE A 98 -19.65 5.19 16.89
CA PHE A 98 -19.22 3.94 16.29
C PHE A 98 -19.27 2.82 17.33
N SER A 99 -19.73 1.66 16.93
CA SER A 99 -19.74 0.48 17.80
C SER A 99 -19.70 -0.79 16.98
N ARG A 100 -19.28 -1.87 17.62
CA ARG A 100 -19.16 -3.14 16.93
C ARG A 100 -20.47 -3.91 16.96
N TRP A 101 -20.98 -4.28 15.76
CA TRP A 101 -22.16 -5.11 15.60
C TRP A 101 -21.97 -6.52 16.18
N VAL A 102 -20.78 -7.12 15.98
CA VAL A 102 -20.47 -8.46 16.48
C VAL A 102 -20.51 -8.53 18.00
N TYR A 103 -20.00 -7.52 18.71
CA TYR A 103 -20.10 -7.46 20.17
C TYR A 103 -21.56 -7.37 20.64
N LYS A 104 -22.38 -6.56 19.95
CA LYS A 104 -23.80 -6.43 20.29
C LYS A 104 -24.58 -7.74 20.16
N ASN A 105 -24.21 -8.62 19.22
CA ASN A 105 -24.95 -9.85 18.93
C ASN A 105 -24.35 -11.11 19.55
N TYR A 106 -23.03 -11.16 19.74
CA TYR A 106 -22.32 -12.37 20.19
C TYR A 106 -21.55 -12.19 21.50
N GLY A 107 -21.59 -11.00 22.11
CA GLY A 107 -20.93 -10.70 23.38
C GLY A 107 -19.38 -10.80 23.33
N LYS A 108 -18.78 -10.96 24.51
CA LYS A 108 -17.32 -11.00 24.71
C LYS A 108 -16.60 -12.19 24.07
N ALA A 109 -17.33 -13.23 23.64
CA ALA A 109 -16.72 -14.47 23.13
C ALA A 109 -15.89 -14.29 21.85
N ARG A 110 -16.13 -13.22 21.08
CA ARG A 110 -15.43 -12.98 19.81
C ARG A 110 -14.61 -11.67 19.75
N CYS A 111 -14.91 -10.70 20.62
CA CYS A 111 -14.17 -9.45 20.73
C CYS A 111 -14.64 -8.63 21.92
N THR A 112 -13.82 -7.70 22.38
CA THR A 112 -14.17 -6.75 23.42
C THR A 112 -15.00 -5.57 22.90
N SER A 113 -15.48 -4.71 23.82
CA SER A 113 -16.34 -3.57 23.43
C SER A 113 -15.53 -2.41 22.93
N HIS A 114 -15.56 -2.19 21.62
CA HIS A 114 -14.94 -1.03 20.98
C HIS A 114 -16.04 -0.05 20.55
N ALA A 115 -16.17 1.05 21.27
CA ALA A 115 -17.14 2.09 20.96
C ALA A 115 -16.56 3.48 21.20
N ILE A 116 -16.78 4.41 20.26
CA ILE A 116 -16.36 5.81 20.36
C ILE A 116 -17.48 6.73 19.89
N GLY A 117 -17.62 7.89 20.53
CA GLY A 117 -18.59 8.92 20.13
C GLY A 117 -18.22 9.52 18.77
N TYR A 118 -19.24 9.85 17.96
CA TYR A 118 -18.99 10.46 16.64
C TYR A 118 -18.24 11.79 16.74
N LYS A 119 -18.73 12.70 17.63
CA LYS A 119 -18.12 14.01 17.84
C LYS A 119 -16.69 13.89 18.39
N THR A 120 -16.47 12.95 19.30
CA THR A 120 -15.13 12.69 19.87
C THR A 120 -14.16 12.27 18.78
N LEU A 121 -14.53 11.29 17.96
CA LEU A 121 -13.69 10.85 16.84
C LEU A 121 -13.45 11.98 15.83
N TYR A 122 -14.48 12.75 15.51
CA TYR A 122 -14.37 13.88 14.60
C TYR A 122 -13.32 14.90 15.09
N ASN A 123 -13.39 15.27 16.36
CA ASN A 123 -12.46 16.23 16.94
C ASN A 123 -11.02 15.68 16.99
N ILE A 124 -10.84 14.43 17.42
CA ILE A 124 -9.52 13.77 17.45
C ILE A 124 -8.89 13.82 16.05
N VAL A 125 -9.63 13.40 15.02
CA VAL A 125 -9.09 13.36 13.66
C VAL A 125 -8.80 14.76 13.11
N LEU A 126 -9.67 15.74 13.40
CA LEU A 126 -9.45 17.13 12.96
C LEU A 126 -8.22 17.73 13.62
N GLU A 127 -8.06 17.55 14.93
CA GLU A 127 -6.90 18.04 15.69
C GLU A 127 -5.59 17.36 15.25
N ASP A 128 -5.64 16.06 15.00
CA ASP A 128 -4.47 15.33 14.53
C ASP A 128 -4.01 15.82 13.14
N ILE A 129 -4.94 15.99 12.19
CA ILE A 129 -4.62 16.52 10.85
C ILE A 129 -4.02 17.94 10.96
N ARG A 130 -4.56 18.79 11.82
CA ARG A 130 -4.00 20.14 12.07
C ARG A 130 -2.61 20.07 12.62
N HIS A 131 -2.40 19.26 13.65
CA HIS A 131 -1.09 19.08 14.27
C HIS A 131 -0.04 18.60 13.26
N GLN A 132 -0.37 17.60 12.44
CA GLN A 132 0.54 17.12 11.39
C GLN A 132 0.85 18.22 10.37
N ALA A 133 -0.14 19.01 9.96
CA ALA A 133 0.05 20.10 9.01
C ALA A 133 0.91 21.23 9.59
N GLU A 134 0.74 21.56 10.87
CA GLU A 134 1.57 22.53 11.60
C GLU A 134 3.03 22.04 11.69
N CYS A 135 3.25 20.80 12.11
CA CYS A 135 4.59 20.20 12.17
C CYS A 135 5.31 20.25 10.81
N VAL A 136 4.61 19.97 9.73
CA VAL A 136 5.18 20.08 8.39
C VAL A 136 5.49 21.52 8.01
N SER A 137 4.62 22.46 8.34
CA SER A 137 4.81 23.87 8.02
C SER A 137 6.00 24.50 8.78
N GLU A 138 6.18 24.14 10.04
CA GLU A 138 7.24 24.69 10.89
C GLU A 138 8.62 24.14 10.57
N ALA A 139 8.73 22.85 10.27
CA ALA A 139 10.02 22.18 10.11
C ALA A 139 9.98 21.01 9.12
N LYS A 140 9.60 21.27 7.87
CA LYS A 140 9.41 20.24 6.82
C LYS A 140 10.56 19.24 6.69
N GLU A 141 11.81 19.71 6.70
CA GLU A 141 12.98 18.84 6.60
C GLU A 141 13.18 17.93 7.82
N LYS A 142 12.95 18.46 9.03
CA LYS A 142 13.01 17.66 10.26
C LYS A 142 11.89 16.64 10.30
N TYR A 143 10.69 17.03 9.88
CA TYR A 143 9.54 16.15 9.81
C TYR A 143 9.75 15.02 8.78
N LEU A 144 10.28 15.33 7.60
CA LEU A 144 10.67 14.32 6.60
C LEU A 144 11.73 13.35 7.15
N ALA A 145 12.73 13.85 7.88
CA ALA A 145 13.74 13.00 8.51
C ALA A 145 13.12 12.07 9.56
N LEU A 146 12.18 12.55 10.35
CA LEU A 146 11.43 11.76 11.33
C LEU A 146 10.59 10.67 10.65
N LEU A 147 9.85 11.01 9.58
CA LEU A 147 9.09 10.05 8.79
C LEU A 147 9.98 8.95 8.22
N ARG A 148 11.10 9.31 7.62
CA ARG A 148 12.09 8.35 7.11
C ARG A 148 12.57 7.40 8.20
N TYR A 149 12.89 7.93 9.38
CA TYR A 149 13.32 7.12 10.53
C TYR A 149 12.25 6.13 10.99
N HIS A 150 10.98 6.55 11.08
CA HIS A 150 9.88 5.68 11.51
C HIS A 150 9.46 4.67 10.44
N MET A 151 9.50 5.05 9.17
CA MET A 151 9.09 4.18 8.06
C MET A 151 10.18 3.16 7.68
N HIS A 152 11.43 3.51 7.86
CA HIS A 152 12.57 2.63 7.61
C HIS A 152 13.65 2.78 8.70
N LYS A 153 14.01 1.67 9.31
CA LYS A 153 15.19 1.59 10.18
C LYS A 153 16.53 1.77 9.43
N GLN A 154 16.47 2.00 8.12
CA GLN A 154 17.65 2.14 7.27
C GLN A 154 18.03 3.61 7.11
N THR A 155 19.30 3.89 7.36
CA THR A 155 19.86 5.23 7.18
C THR A 155 20.14 5.52 5.70
N GLU A 156 20.24 6.80 5.35
CA GLU A 156 20.66 7.24 4.00
C GLU A 156 22.02 6.63 3.61
N GLN A 157 22.89 6.38 4.58
CA GLN A 157 24.17 5.71 4.38
C GLN A 157 24.00 4.27 3.92
N ASP A 158 23.03 3.54 4.48
CA ASP A 158 22.78 2.14 4.10
C ASP A 158 22.27 2.03 2.66
N ILE A 159 21.42 2.97 2.24
CA ILE A 159 20.95 3.05 0.85
C ILE A 159 22.11 3.35 -0.09
N LYS A 160 22.99 4.28 0.28
CA LYS A 160 24.19 4.60 -0.51
C LYS A 160 25.14 3.41 -0.62
N ARG A 161 25.31 2.66 0.47
CA ARG A 161 26.07 1.39 0.47
C ARG A 161 25.42 0.35 -0.43
N ALA A 162 24.09 0.12 -0.31
CA ALA A 162 23.36 -0.81 -1.15
C ALA A 162 23.50 -0.47 -2.65
N LYS A 163 23.37 0.80 -3.04
CA LYS A 163 23.59 1.25 -4.42
C LYS A 163 25.02 1.01 -4.90
N SER A 164 26.03 1.20 -4.04
CA SER A 164 27.42 0.92 -4.35
C SER A 164 27.67 -0.58 -4.54
N GLU A 165 27.12 -1.40 -3.65
CA GLU A 165 27.22 -2.87 -3.75
C GLU A 165 26.48 -3.40 -4.99
N LEU A 166 25.30 -2.88 -5.33
CA LEU A 166 24.58 -3.25 -6.54
C LEU A 166 25.44 -3.03 -7.79
N ARG A 167 26.10 -1.88 -7.90
CA ARG A 167 27.00 -1.59 -9.03
C ARG A 167 28.18 -2.58 -9.12
N LYS A 168 28.74 -3.02 -7.98
CA LYS A 168 29.82 -4.03 -7.95
C LYS A 168 29.29 -5.39 -8.40
N THR A 169 28.11 -5.76 -7.91
CA THR A 169 27.43 -7.02 -8.27
C THR A 169 27.11 -7.06 -9.77
N ASP A 170 26.55 -5.99 -10.34
CA ASP A 170 26.28 -5.86 -11.78
C ASP A 170 27.55 -6.01 -12.62
N LYS A 171 28.63 -5.35 -12.19
CA LYS A 171 29.93 -5.49 -12.86
C LYS A 171 30.47 -6.93 -12.79
N ARG A 172 30.29 -7.60 -11.64
CA ARG A 172 30.73 -9.00 -11.49
C ARG A 172 29.90 -9.96 -12.33
N LEU A 173 28.57 -9.78 -12.38
CA LEU A 173 27.70 -10.57 -13.25
C LEU A 173 28.09 -10.41 -14.72
N SER A 174 28.35 -9.20 -15.19
CA SER A 174 28.83 -8.94 -16.56
C SER A 174 30.20 -9.59 -16.85
N GLN A 175 31.07 -9.72 -15.85
CA GLN A 175 32.32 -10.43 -15.99
C GLN A 175 32.11 -11.95 -16.08
N LEU A 176 31.23 -12.50 -15.24
CA LEU A 176 30.87 -13.92 -15.25
C LEU A 176 30.25 -14.33 -16.57
N ASP A 177 29.34 -13.52 -17.13
CA ASP A 177 28.78 -13.75 -18.46
C ASP A 177 29.88 -13.89 -19.53
N LYS A 178 30.87 -13.00 -19.51
CA LYS A 178 32.01 -13.06 -20.46
C LYS A 178 32.87 -14.30 -20.24
N ILE A 179 33.10 -14.67 -18.98
CA ILE A 179 33.90 -15.87 -18.63
C ILE A 179 33.17 -17.11 -19.08
N LEU A 180 31.90 -17.25 -18.78
CA LEU A 180 31.05 -18.38 -19.17
C LEU A 180 31.02 -18.54 -20.70
N ASN A 181 30.77 -17.43 -21.44
CA ASN A 181 30.78 -17.45 -22.89
C ASN A 181 32.11 -17.92 -23.44
N LYS A 182 33.24 -17.42 -22.91
CA LYS A 182 34.57 -17.83 -23.34
C LYS A 182 34.86 -19.30 -22.97
N LEU A 183 34.40 -19.78 -21.83
CA LEU A 183 34.52 -21.14 -21.41
C LEU A 183 33.79 -22.09 -22.37
N TYR A 184 32.62 -21.70 -22.86
CA TYR A 184 31.86 -22.40 -23.90
C TYR A 184 32.61 -22.45 -25.24
N GLU A 185 33.18 -21.32 -25.68
CA GLU A 185 33.97 -21.25 -26.90
C GLU A 185 35.23 -22.12 -26.83
N ASP A 186 35.98 -22.05 -25.72
CA ASP A 186 37.21 -22.82 -25.56
C ASP A 186 36.92 -24.33 -25.46
N ARG A 187 35.73 -24.72 -24.92
CA ARG A 187 35.25 -26.13 -24.95
C ARG A 187 34.89 -26.55 -26.37
N ALA A 188 34.16 -25.72 -27.10
CA ALA A 188 33.77 -26.00 -28.50
C ALA A 188 34.99 -26.14 -29.44
N LEU A 189 36.09 -25.44 -29.13
CA LEU A 189 37.32 -25.45 -29.85
C LEU A 189 38.35 -26.52 -29.34
N GLU A 190 37.88 -27.41 -28.44
CA GLU A 190 38.68 -28.50 -27.83
C GLU A 190 39.98 -28.03 -27.12
N LYS A 191 40.02 -26.73 -26.69
CA LYS A 191 41.18 -26.17 -25.97
C LYS A 191 41.25 -26.58 -24.50
N ILE A 192 40.13 -27.06 -23.94
CA ILE A 192 40.03 -27.51 -22.56
C ILE A 192 39.40 -28.92 -22.50
N THR A 193 39.82 -29.73 -21.51
CA THR A 193 39.25 -31.05 -21.30
C THR A 193 37.83 -30.94 -20.72
N GLU A 194 37.04 -32.01 -20.92
CA GLU A 194 35.66 -32.11 -20.42
C GLU A 194 35.59 -31.91 -18.89
N ASP A 195 36.42 -32.65 -18.15
CA ASP A 195 36.44 -32.60 -16.68
C ASP A 195 36.76 -31.18 -16.16
N ARG A 196 37.70 -30.51 -16.82
CA ARG A 196 38.06 -29.15 -16.44
C ARG A 196 36.96 -28.17 -16.77
N TYR A 197 36.29 -28.34 -17.92
CA TYR A 197 35.11 -27.54 -18.30
C TYR A 197 34.00 -27.71 -17.27
N LEU A 198 33.61 -28.94 -16.93
CA LEU A 198 32.52 -29.21 -15.98
C LEU A 198 32.82 -28.61 -14.60
N THR A 199 34.04 -28.73 -14.12
CA THR A 199 34.45 -28.17 -12.82
C THR A 199 34.35 -26.63 -12.83
N MET A 200 34.91 -25.97 -13.82
CA MET A 200 34.91 -24.51 -13.93
C MET A 200 33.50 -23.98 -14.17
N ASN A 201 32.72 -24.62 -15.05
CA ASN A 201 31.34 -24.26 -15.33
C ASN A 201 30.50 -24.32 -14.07
N SER A 202 30.58 -25.40 -13.31
CA SER A 202 29.84 -25.54 -12.05
C SER A 202 30.18 -24.45 -11.03
N GLN A 203 31.46 -24.08 -10.92
CA GLN A 203 31.89 -22.99 -10.03
C GLN A 203 31.35 -21.63 -10.45
N TYR A 204 31.46 -21.28 -11.73
CA TYR A 204 31.02 -19.99 -12.23
C TYR A 204 29.50 -19.88 -12.27
N GLU A 205 28.75 -20.94 -12.57
CA GLU A 205 27.30 -20.98 -12.49
C GLU A 205 26.80 -20.80 -11.05
N SER A 206 27.48 -21.45 -10.08
CA SER A 206 27.16 -21.26 -8.66
C SER A 206 27.39 -19.83 -8.22
N GLU A 207 28.54 -19.23 -8.58
CA GLU A 207 28.83 -17.83 -8.29
C GLU A 207 27.83 -16.90 -8.97
N TYR A 208 27.46 -17.16 -10.23
CA TYR A 208 26.48 -16.38 -10.99
C TYR A 208 25.12 -16.38 -10.30
N SER A 209 24.65 -17.54 -9.87
CA SER A 209 23.39 -17.70 -9.17
C SER A 209 23.38 -16.95 -7.83
N GLU A 210 24.47 -16.99 -7.07
CA GLU A 210 24.64 -16.25 -5.82
C GLU A 210 24.62 -14.74 -6.07
N GLN A 211 25.40 -14.25 -7.04
CA GLN A 211 25.44 -12.83 -7.39
C GLN A 211 24.08 -12.34 -7.91
N LYS A 212 23.34 -13.16 -8.66
CA LYS A 212 21.98 -12.85 -9.13
C LYS A 212 20.99 -12.70 -7.99
N SER A 213 21.03 -13.58 -7.01
CA SER A 213 20.21 -13.49 -5.80
C SER A 213 20.54 -12.24 -4.98
N LYS A 214 21.83 -11.92 -4.84
CA LYS A 214 22.31 -10.69 -4.20
C LYS A 214 21.85 -9.44 -4.94
N GLN A 215 21.90 -9.44 -6.27
CA GLN A 215 21.39 -8.35 -7.12
C GLN A 215 19.92 -8.07 -6.85
N GLN A 216 19.10 -9.13 -6.84
CA GLN A 216 17.66 -9.00 -6.59
C GLN A 216 17.40 -8.42 -5.21
N ALA A 217 18.03 -8.96 -4.17
CA ALA A 217 17.85 -8.49 -2.80
C ALA A 217 18.23 -7.00 -2.64
N LEU A 218 19.36 -6.57 -3.24
CA LEU A 218 19.79 -5.17 -3.21
C LEU A 218 18.83 -4.26 -3.99
N THR A 219 18.33 -4.73 -5.12
CA THR A 219 17.34 -3.99 -5.93
C THR A 219 16.04 -3.79 -5.17
N ASP A 220 15.53 -4.83 -4.54
CA ASP A 220 14.30 -4.77 -3.74
C ASP A 220 14.47 -3.82 -2.54
N GLN A 221 15.62 -3.89 -1.87
CA GLN A 221 15.96 -2.98 -0.77
C GLN A 221 15.98 -1.50 -1.22
N ILE A 222 16.60 -1.20 -2.34
CA ILE A 222 16.67 0.17 -2.89
C ILE A 222 15.28 0.65 -3.31
N ASN A 223 14.52 -0.17 -4.04
CA ASN A 223 13.16 0.17 -4.49
C ASN A 223 12.23 0.46 -3.31
N GLN A 224 12.34 -0.35 -2.25
CA GLN A 224 11.56 -0.13 -1.03
C GLN A 224 11.90 1.21 -0.38
N ALA A 225 13.18 1.55 -0.27
CA ALA A 225 13.62 2.80 0.32
C ALA A 225 13.21 4.03 -0.52
N GLU A 226 13.33 3.94 -1.85
CA GLU A 226 12.89 5.02 -2.76
C GLU A 226 11.37 5.22 -2.71
N SER A 227 10.60 4.14 -2.58
CA SER A 227 9.15 4.20 -2.36
C SER A 227 8.78 4.94 -1.08
N VAL A 228 9.49 4.68 0.01
CA VAL A 228 9.30 5.37 1.29
C VAL A 228 9.59 6.86 1.18
N GLU A 229 10.69 7.23 0.56
CA GLU A 229 11.03 8.64 0.37
C GLU A 229 9.99 9.37 -0.49
N TYR A 230 9.55 8.72 -1.57
CA TYR A 230 8.49 9.25 -2.41
C TYR A 230 7.19 9.45 -1.62
N ASN A 231 6.77 8.45 -0.86
CA ASN A 231 5.54 8.49 -0.06
C ASN A 231 5.59 9.57 1.02
N ALA A 232 6.73 9.74 1.71
CA ALA A 232 6.92 10.80 2.69
C ALA A 232 6.80 12.19 2.06
N LYS A 233 7.40 12.42 0.89
CA LYS A 233 7.27 13.67 0.13
C LYS A 233 5.85 13.92 -0.34
N VAL A 234 5.17 12.91 -0.84
CA VAL A 234 3.74 13.01 -1.25
C VAL A 234 2.89 13.39 -0.05
N PHE A 235 3.06 12.73 1.09
CA PHE A 235 2.31 13.03 2.30
C PHE A 235 2.54 14.47 2.78
N THR A 236 3.80 14.91 2.90
CA THR A 236 4.10 16.27 3.36
C THR A 236 3.51 17.34 2.45
N ASN A 237 3.60 17.17 1.14
CA ASN A 237 3.01 18.10 0.18
C ASN A 237 1.48 18.11 0.22
N LEU A 238 0.88 16.97 0.58
CA LEU A 238 -0.56 16.82 0.67
C LEU A 238 -1.10 17.44 1.96
N ILE A 239 -0.50 17.13 3.11
CA ILE A 239 -0.97 17.60 4.42
C ILE A 239 -0.79 19.11 4.59
N GLU A 240 0.23 19.69 3.99
CA GLU A 240 0.51 21.13 3.99
C GLU A 240 -0.67 21.95 3.43
N LYS A 241 -1.48 21.39 2.53
CA LYS A 241 -2.69 22.02 2.01
C LYS A 241 -3.78 22.21 3.07
N TYR A 242 -3.70 21.48 4.17
CA TYR A 242 -4.72 21.42 5.20
C TYR A 242 -4.34 22.16 6.50
N ILE A 243 -3.30 23.01 6.46
CA ILE A 243 -2.84 23.78 7.63
C ILE A 243 -3.97 24.64 8.27
N ASN A 244 -4.88 25.18 7.48
CA ASN A 244 -6.01 25.99 7.94
C ASN A 244 -7.34 25.21 7.88
N ILE A 245 -7.31 23.88 8.01
CA ILE A 245 -8.54 23.09 7.97
C ILE A 245 -9.47 23.45 9.14
N THR A 246 -10.71 23.81 8.85
CA THR A 246 -11.74 24.10 9.84
C THR A 246 -12.71 22.95 10.04
N GLU A 247 -13.01 22.20 8.98
CA GLU A 247 -14.00 21.13 8.97
C GLU A 247 -13.50 19.92 8.17
N LEU A 248 -13.86 18.71 8.66
CA LEU A 248 -13.62 17.48 7.93
C LEU A 248 -14.73 17.21 6.91
N ASN A 249 -14.33 16.66 5.78
CA ASN A 249 -15.25 16.10 4.80
C ASN A 249 -14.76 14.75 4.28
N ALA A 250 -15.63 14.03 3.57
CA ALA A 250 -15.31 12.70 3.07
C ALA A 250 -14.11 12.70 2.10
N ARG A 251 -13.90 13.79 1.34
CA ARG A 251 -12.78 13.93 0.41
C ARG A 251 -11.45 13.99 1.16
N ILE A 252 -11.34 14.85 2.16
CA ILE A 252 -10.13 15.02 2.98
C ILE A 252 -9.76 13.69 3.66
N LEU A 253 -10.75 13.05 4.31
CA LEU A 253 -10.52 11.77 4.97
C LEU A 253 -10.05 10.68 4.00
N ASN A 254 -10.65 10.63 2.81
CA ASN A 254 -10.23 9.65 1.81
C ASN A 254 -8.87 9.95 1.17
N GLU A 255 -8.51 11.20 1.07
CA GLU A 255 -7.23 11.62 0.51
C GLU A 255 -6.09 11.31 1.49
N LEU A 256 -6.29 11.57 2.78
CA LEU A 256 -5.25 11.46 3.80
C LEU A 256 -5.22 10.12 4.52
N ILE A 257 -6.38 9.58 4.91
CA ILE A 257 -6.49 8.47 5.88
C ILE A 257 -6.76 7.14 5.18
N GLU A 258 -5.96 6.13 5.54
CA GLU A 258 -6.16 4.74 5.13
C GLU A 258 -7.19 4.05 6.05
N LYS A 259 -6.98 4.15 7.36
CA LYS A 259 -7.84 3.55 8.39
C LYS A 259 -7.69 4.27 9.71
N ILE A 260 -8.71 4.16 10.55
CA ILE A 260 -8.70 4.61 11.94
C ILE A 260 -8.98 3.40 12.81
N VAL A 261 -8.10 3.11 13.75
CA VAL A 261 -8.18 1.91 14.61
C VAL A 261 -8.59 2.32 16.01
N ILE A 262 -9.68 1.74 16.52
CA ILE A 262 -10.19 2.02 17.84
C ILE A 262 -9.83 0.87 18.78
N HIS A 263 -9.11 1.18 19.84
CA HIS A 263 -8.76 0.25 20.91
C HIS A 263 -9.86 0.13 21.97
N GLU A 264 -9.77 -0.86 22.83
CA GLU A 264 -10.62 -0.99 24.00
C GLU A 264 -10.39 0.18 24.98
N LYS A 265 -11.41 0.48 25.78
CA LYS A 265 -11.27 1.47 26.85
C LYS A 265 -10.57 0.83 28.04
N GLU A 266 -9.53 1.45 28.48
CA GLU A 266 -8.77 1.09 29.67
C GLU A 266 -9.12 2.03 30.83
N ILE A 267 -9.07 1.52 32.05
CA ILE A 267 -9.23 2.34 33.26
C ILE A 267 -7.87 2.41 33.94
N ILE A 268 -7.29 3.60 33.95
CA ILE A 268 -5.99 3.89 34.60
C ILE A 268 -6.28 4.95 35.66
N ASP A 269 -5.96 4.65 36.90
CA ASP A 269 -6.17 5.55 38.07
C ASP A 269 -7.62 6.06 38.22
N GLY A 270 -8.61 5.22 37.83
CA GLY A 270 -10.03 5.55 37.91
C GLY A 270 -10.57 6.36 36.76
N GLU A 271 -9.73 6.80 35.84
CA GLU A 271 -10.11 7.52 34.61
C GLU A 271 -10.16 6.56 33.39
N LYS A 272 -11.03 6.89 32.44
CA LYS A 272 -11.23 6.08 31.23
C LYS A 272 -10.40 6.64 30.08
N TYR A 273 -9.43 5.88 29.64
CA TYR A 273 -8.60 6.16 28.47
C TYR A 273 -9.01 5.28 27.27
N GLN A 274 -8.84 5.81 26.08
CA GLN A 274 -9.05 5.04 24.85
C GLN A 274 -8.05 5.48 23.80
N THR A 275 -7.25 4.54 23.31
CA THR A 275 -6.29 4.80 22.23
C THR A 275 -7.02 4.77 20.87
N VAL A 276 -6.73 5.76 20.04
CA VAL A 276 -7.20 5.89 18.67
C VAL A 276 -5.99 5.98 17.76
N GLY A 277 -5.77 4.96 16.94
CA GLY A 277 -4.69 4.96 15.95
C GLY A 277 -5.19 5.52 14.61
N ILE A 278 -4.56 6.59 14.11
CA ILE A 278 -4.86 7.17 12.80
C ILE A 278 -3.75 6.78 11.85
N TYR A 279 -4.11 6.05 10.77
CA TYR A 279 -3.15 5.58 9.76
C TYR A 279 -3.34 6.40 8.49
N TYR A 280 -2.31 7.10 8.11
CA TYR A 280 -2.29 7.91 6.90
C TYR A 280 -1.88 7.06 5.68
N LYS A 281 -2.38 7.36 4.48
CA LYS A 281 -2.18 6.56 3.27
C LYS A 281 -0.74 6.50 2.81
N PHE A 282 0.08 7.38 3.03
CA PHE A 282 1.46 7.40 2.55
C PHE A 282 2.48 7.14 3.66
N VAL A 283 1.99 7.08 4.93
CA VAL A 283 2.83 7.01 6.13
C VAL A 283 2.19 6.06 7.12
N TRP A 284 2.87 5.00 7.48
CA TRP A 284 2.29 3.83 8.16
C TRP A 284 1.99 4.01 9.65
N LEU A 285 2.44 5.05 10.32
CA LEU A 285 2.04 5.42 11.70
C LEU A 285 2.75 6.70 12.11
N LEU A 286 2.00 7.64 12.53
CA LEU A 286 2.52 8.79 13.25
C LEU A 286 2.04 8.73 14.69
#